data_aa47dc553c169c118c119a643c2e666f
#
_entry.id   aa47dc553c169c118c119a643c2e666f
#
_cell.length_a   1.000
_cell.length_b   1.000
_cell.length_c   1.000
_cell.angle_alpha   90.00
_cell.angle_beta   90.00
_cell.angle_gamma   90.00
#
_symmetry.space_group_name_H-M   'P 1'
#
loop_
_entity.id
_entity.type
_entity.pdbx_description
1 polymer ?
#
loop_
_entity_poly.entity_id
_entity_poly.type
_entity_poly.pdbx_seq_one_letter_code
_entity_poly.pdbx_strand_id
1 'polypeptide(L)'
;MKKSPLNVAASLPLIVGLGLAGCSGSNNESSAAPKDSLGPTNAAPAQQAKAPSGKYSSNTKTGEKINAETHHTHGSLTWDTGSEIRLDLANEPSADGVSVEDGALVITKAGNYHLSGDYTGQVRINTAEPETVRLILDNVTITNSTGPAIAATGGGTTIVYTMAGTTNTVSDGEQYTVAGKKKPDAAIYSTANLTLAGEGTLTVNGNHEEGVHTTGGLVISNGTLNVNSVKTGIKGKNYVDILGGEVAVNSQKDAIKATNSKEEGYGWARITGGTVTVTAGDDGLKAIRTVEIADGTLNIEKAREGVEGQYINIFGGTVSVNSIDDGINASLKDPLPDGQEAEDDPTPDGQPQQEPSGSVGGARDTTEVIDAAINISGGQVTVNVEGDGIDSNGSQTYTGGTVIVNGPPTYLNNSVDANGELLLNGVNIAAAGSGAEVFKVPSEKSTNGYLRVVDLDVFTPGRTVQVTDTKTGAVVANYTVVTTGVQLFFVSNPSLVKGNNYTVYTVSEPVQEGSTTLAPGAVEVGTYAAE
;
A
#
# COMPACT_ATOMS: atom_id res chain seq x y z
N MET A 1 -47.61 24.17 -14.05
CA MET A 1 -47.38 23.05 -14.95
C MET A 1 -46.56 22.01 -14.16
N LYS A 2 -47.06 20.80 -14.09
CA LYS A 2 -46.67 19.74 -13.17
C LYS A 2 -45.28 19.16 -13.48
N LYS A 3 -44.42 19.03 -12.49
CA LYS A 3 -43.19 18.24 -12.51
C LYS A 3 -43.52 16.80 -12.10
N SER A 4 -43.13 15.83 -12.93
CA SER A 4 -43.13 14.40 -12.58
C SER A 4 -41.73 13.99 -12.08
N PRO A 5 -41.60 13.08 -11.11
CA PRO A 5 -40.31 12.59 -10.65
C PRO A 5 -39.84 11.39 -11.47
N LEU A 6 -38.53 11.34 -11.72
CA LEU A 6 -37.84 10.22 -12.35
C LEU A 6 -37.47 9.19 -11.27
N ASN A 7 -37.95 7.95 -11.45
CA ASN A 7 -37.56 6.82 -10.62
C ASN A 7 -36.19 6.27 -11.10
N VAL A 8 -35.25 6.18 -10.18
CA VAL A 8 -34.00 5.45 -10.36
C VAL A 8 -34.17 4.06 -9.75
N ALA A 9 -34.12 3.03 -10.57
CA ALA A 9 -34.13 1.64 -10.12
C ALA A 9 -32.70 1.18 -9.86
N ALA A 10 -32.44 0.75 -8.63
CA ALA A 10 -31.21 0.08 -8.24
C ALA A 10 -31.25 -1.39 -8.68
N SER A 11 -30.25 -1.83 -9.43
CA SER A 11 -30.02 -3.24 -9.77
C SER A 11 -28.97 -3.86 -8.87
N LEU A 12 -29.37 -4.88 -8.08
CA LEU A 12 -28.47 -5.77 -7.34
C LEU A 12 -27.86 -6.79 -8.30
N PRO A 13 -26.60 -7.21 -8.11
CA PRO A 13 -26.08 -8.37 -8.81
C PRO A 13 -26.48 -9.68 -8.14
N LEU A 14 -26.88 -10.62 -8.97
CA LEU A 14 -27.31 -11.98 -8.62
C LEU A 14 -26.08 -12.88 -8.43
N ILE A 15 -25.89 -13.44 -7.24
CA ILE A 15 -24.88 -14.45 -6.96
C ILE A 15 -25.42 -15.81 -7.39
N VAL A 16 -24.79 -16.44 -8.38
CA VAL A 16 -25.08 -17.83 -8.78
C VAL A 16 -24.14 -18.76 -8.03
N GLY A 17 -24.68 -19.53 -7.08
CA GLY A 17 -23.98 -20.64 -6.43
C GLY A 17 -24.04 -21.89 -7.30
N LEU A 18 -22.87 -22.48 -7.61
CA LEU A 18 -22.77 -23.83 -8.18
C LEU A 18 -22.71 -24.86 -7.04
N GLY A 19 -23.74 -25.68 -6.96
CA GLY A 19 -23.73 -26.87 -6.14
C GLY A 19 -23.02 -28.03 -6.84
N LEU A 20 -22.16 -28.72 -6.13
CA LEU A 20 -21.65 -30.02 -6.51
C LEU A 20 -22.30 -31.10 -5.65
N ALA A 21 -23.05 -31.98 -6.30
CA ALA A 21 -23.61 -33.21 -5.71
C ALA A 21 -22.60 -34.34 -5.88
N GLY A 22 -22.48 -35.20 -4.85
CA GLY A 22 -21.68 -36.41 -4.95
C GLY A 22 -21.90 -37.36 -3.80
N CYS A 23 -22.78 -38.31 -3.98
CA CYS A 23 -22.99 -39.67 -3.47
C CYS A 23 -22.30 -40.20 -2.20
N SER A 24 -23.11 -40.51 -1.20
CA SER A 24 -23.56 -41.80 -0.61
C SER A 24 -22.51 -42.79 -0.11
N GLY A 25 -22.64 -43.13 1.16
CA GLY A 25 -22.08 -44.34 1.78
C GLY A 25 -22.43 -44.40 3.26
N SER A 26 -23.31 -45.27 3.60
CA SER A 26 -23.97 -45.55 4.89
C SER A 26 -23.06 -46.21 5.94
N ASN A 27 -23.24 -45.98 7.19
CA ASN A 27 -23.74 -46.82 8.26
C ASN A 27 -23.14 -46.55 9.65
N ASN A 28 -24.07 -46.34 10.55
CA ASN A 28 -24.26 -46.89 11.89
C ASN A 28 -23.39 -46.53 13.10
N GLU A 29 -24.13 -45.90 13.98
CA GLU A 29 -24.37 -46.18 15.41
C GLU A 29 -23.31 -45.80 16.46
N SER A 30 -23.84 -45.07 17.39
CA SER A 30 -23.84 -45.27 18.85
C SER A 30 -22.98 -44.34 19.71
N SER A 31 -23.73 -43.47 20.39
CA SER A 31 -23.63 -43.10 21.81
C SER A 31 -22.40 -42.45 22.40
N ALA A 32 -22.76 -41.50 23.25
CA ALA A 32 -22.03 -40.91 24.37
C ALA A 32 -21.20 -39.66 24.09
N ALA A 33 -21.74 -38.50 24.56
CA ALA A 33 -20.98 -37.29 24.80
C ALA A 33 -19.91 -37.52 25.87
N PRO A 34 -18.75 -36.95 25.70
CA PRO A 34 -17.98 -36.39 26.79
C PRO A 34 -17.92 -34.86 26.66
N LYS A 35 -18.12 -34.23 27.77
CA LYS A 35 -17.68 -32.86 28.03
C LYS A 35 -16.19 -32.85 27.90
N ASP A 36 -15.67 -32.03 26.96
CA ASP A 36 -14.29 -31.66 27.04
C ASP A 36 -14.11 -30.21 26.60
N SER A 37 -13.47 -29.52 27.49
CA SER A 37 -12.88 -28.22 27.36
C SER A 37 -12.08 -28.11 26.06
N LEU A 38 -12.54 -27.28 25.14
CA LEU A 38 -11.71 -26.81 24.03
C LEU A 38 -10.64 -25.86 24.61
N GLY A 39 -9.50 -26.43 24.94
CA GLY A 39 -8.28 -25.68 25.05
C GLY A 39 -7.95 -25.10 23.68
N PRO A 40 -7.19 -23.97 23.62
CA PRO A 40 -6.82 -23.37 22.35
C PRO A 40 -6.08 -24.40 21.50
N THR A 41 -6.67 -24.79 20.38
CA THR A 41 -5.97 -25.51 19.34
C THR A 41 -4.82 -24.62 18.90
N ASN A 42 -3.60 -25.12 18.98
CA ASN A 42 -2.45 -24.49 18.34
C ASN A 42 -2.79 -24.29 16.87
N ALA A 43 -3.24 -23.09 16.52
CA ALA A 43 -3.35 -22.68 15.14
C ALA A 43 -1.95 -22.84 14.54
N ALA A 44 -1.87 -23.55 13.42
CA ALA A 44 -0.62 -23.63 12.68
C ALA A 44 -0.15 -22.18 12.44
N PRO A 45 1.15 -21.88 12.67
CA PRO A 45 1.66 -20.53 12.47
C PRO A 45 1.28 -20.10 11.06
N ALA A 46 0.68 -18.89 10.95
CA ALA A 46 0.42 -18.27 9.67
C ALA A 46 1.70 -18.42 8.83
N GLN A 47 1.58 -18.97 7.63
CA GLN A 47 2.74 -19.11 6.76
C GLN A 47 3.27 -17.70 6.54
N GLN A 48 4.38 -17.40 7.20
CA GLN A 48 5.15 -16.21 6.91
C GLN A 48 5.42 -16.24 5.41
N ALA A 49 4.94 -15.25 4.69
CA ALA A 49 5.31 -15.08 3.30
C ALA A 49 6.84 -15.20 3.27
N LYS A 50 7.34 -16.18 2.53
CA LYS A 50 8.76 -16.47 2.50
C LYS A 50 9.40 -15.21 1.97
N ALA A 51 10.16 -14.51 2.80
CA ALA A 51 10.93 -13.36 2.34
C ALA A 51 11.63 -13.80 1.06
N PRO A 52 11.48 -13.07 -0.06
CA PRO A 52 12.02 -13.51 -1.31
C PRO A 52 13.50 -13.84 -1.09
N SER A 53 13.87 -15.09 -1.35
CA SER A 53 15.23 -15.60 -1.14
C SER A 53 16.22 -15.08 -2.20
N GLY A 54 15.78 -14.12 -3.00
CA GLY A 54 16.61 -13.29 -3.85
C GLY A 54 17.39 -12.35 -2.95
N LYS A 55 18.70 -12.37 -2.99
CA LYS A 55 19.52 -11.27 -2.51
C LYS A 55 18.89 -10.02 -3.09
N TYR A 56 18.36 -9.15 -2.23
CA TYR A 56 18.00 -7.79 -2.63
C TYR A 56 19.25 -7.21 -3.26
N SER A 57 19.35 -7.27 -4.57
CA SER A 57 20.42 -6.58 -5.25
C SER A 57 20.02 -5.13 -5.22
N SER A 58 20.40 -4.45 -4.14
CA SER A 58 20.49 -3.00 -4.19
C SER A 58 21.21 -2.71 -5.50
N ASN A 59 20.53 -2.11 -6.45
CA ASN A 59 21.17 -1.64 -7.65
C ASN A 59 22.27 -0.70 -7.18
N THR A 60 23.53 -1.07 -7.38
CA THR A 60 24.69 -0.45 -6.76
C THR A 60 24.88 1.03 -7.11
N LYS A 61 24.04 1.60 -7.97
CA LYS A 61 23.96 3.03 -8.26
C LYS A 61 22.95 3.79 -7.40
N THR A 62 21.98 3.11 -6.83
CA THR A 62 20.94 3.69 -5.97
C THR A 62 21.10 3.21 -4.53
N GLY A 63 22.27 2.94 -4.14
CA GLY A 63 22.92 2.26 -3.03
C GLY A 63 22.41 2.47 -1.63
N GLU A 64 21.20 2.92 -1.38
CA GLU A 64 20.67 2.94 -0.03
C GLU A 64 20.20 1.54 0.37
N LYS A 65 20.95 0.93 1.27
CA LYS A 65 20.55 -0.34 1.89
C LYS A 65 19.50 -0.03 2.93
N ILE A 66 18.30 -0.56 2.76
CA ILE A 66 17.38 -0.63 3.87
C ILE A 66 17.95 -1.61 4.91
N ASN A 67 17.76 -1.32 6.20
CA ASN A 67 17.97 -2.32 7.23
C ASN A 67 16.79 -3.30 7.15
N ALA A 68 16.97 -4.40 6.43
CA ALA A 68 15.95 -5.42 6.23
C ALA A 68 15.60 -6.19 7.51
N GLU A 69 16.41 -6.05 8.56
CA GLU A 69 16.13 -6.61 9.86
C GLU A 69 15.19 -5.68 10.64
N THR A 70 14.09 -6.24 11.09
CA THR A 70 13.12 -5.53 11.94
C THR A 70 13.19 -6.04 13.37
N HIS A 71 12.54 -5.34 14.29
CA HIS A 71 12.41 -5.82 15.68
C HIS A 71 11.54 -7.09 15.79
N HIS A 72 10.78 -7.41 14.75
CA HIS A 72 9.89 -8.57 14.73
C HIS A 72 10.66 -9.85 14.41
N THR A 73 10.51 -10.85 15.26
CA THR A 73 10.99 -12.21 15.01
C THR A 73 9.83 -13.17 15.05
N HIS A 74 9.94 -14.30 14.37
CA HIS A 74 8.88 -15.31 14.37
C HIS A 74 8.48 -15.75 15.79
N GLY A 75 9.42 -15.80 16.73
CA GLY A 75 9.16 -16.14 18.13
C GLY A 75 8.47 -15.02 18.93
N SER A 76 8.43 -13.79 18.42
CA SER A 76 7.82 -12.66 19.16
C SER A 76 6.28 -12.76 19.28
N LEU A 77 5.63 -13.58 18.46
CA LEU A 77 4.18 -13.84 18.54
C LEU A 77 3.80 -15.08 19.37
N THR A 78 4.77 -15.76 19.96
CA THR A 78 4.53 -16.92 20.83
C THR A 78 4.84 -16.58 22.27
N TRP A 79 4.03 -17.07 23.20
CA TRP A 79 4.22 -16.89 24.63
C TRP A 79 3.59 -18.06 25.40
N ASP A 80 3.98 -18.19 26.67
CA ASP A 80 3.30 -19.11 27.59
C ASP A 80 1.96 -18.49 28.05
N THR A 81 0.85 -19.08 27.67
CA THR A 81 -0.49 -18.61 28.06
C THR A 81 -0.72 -18.70 29.57
N GLY A 82 0.04 -19.55 30.28
CA GLY A 82 0.03 -19.60 31.75
C GLY A 82 0.64 -18.34 32.41
N SER A 83 1.39 -17.55 31.66
CA SER A 83 1.96 -16.28 32.13
C SER A 83 1.07 -15.07 31.88
N GLU A 84 -0.12 -15.23 31.32
CA GLU A 84 -1.03 -14.14 31.04
C GLU A 84 -1.60 -13.51 32.33
N ILE A 85 -1.49 -12.21 32.43
CA ILE A 85 -2.21 -11.39 33.40
C ILE A 85 -3.55 -11.00 32.79
N ARG A 86 -4.65 -11.62 33.25
CA ARG A 86 -5.97 -11.39 32.72
C ARG A 86 -6.63 -10.21 33.42
N LEU A 87 -7.09 -9.25 32.63
CA LEU A 87 -7.66 -8.00 33.06
C LEU A 87 -9.05 -7.83 32.40
N ASP A 88 -10.09 -7.86 33.22
CA ASP A 88 -11.43 -7.47 32.81
C ASP A 88 -11.53 -5.94 32.95
N LEU A 89 -11.56 -5.25 31.82
CA LEU A 89 -11.50 -3.79 31.75
C LEU A 89 -12.77 -3.11 32.32
N ALA A 90 -13.86 -3.83 32.39
CA ALA A 90 -15.12 -3.31 32.96
C ALA A 90 -15.11 -3.26 34.51
N ASN A 91 -14.18 -3.94 35.18
CA ASN A 91 -14.21 -4.19 36.63
C ASN A 91 -12.96 -3.67 37.38
N GLU A 92 -12.49 -2.45 37.07
CA GLU A 92 -11.33 -1.81 37.72
C GLU A 92 -10.10 -2.75 37.80
N PRO A 93 -9.48 -3.05 36.68
CA PRO A 93 -8.45 -4.08 36.59
C PRO A 93 -7.22 -3.70 37.45
N SER A 94 -6.75 -4.66 38.24
CA SER A 94 -5.56 -4.51 39.10
C SER A 94 -4.77 -5.79 39.15
N ALA A 95 -3.45 -5.69 39.03
CA ALA A 95 -2.50 -6.79 39.15
C ALA A 95 -1.12 -6.27 39.53
N ASP A 96 -0.14 -7.16 39.71
CA ASP A 96 1.25 -6.75 39.92
C ASP A 96 1.79 -6.00 38.69
N GLY A 97 2.18 -4.75 38.88
CA GLY A 97 2.60 -3.85 37.79
C GLY A 97 1.45 -3.24 36.99
N VAL A 98 0.21 -3.37 37.48
CA VAL A 98 -0.99 -2.76 36.86
C VAL A 98 -1.76 -1.96 37.91
N SER A 99 -2.04 -0.71 37.59
CA SER A 99 -2.85 0.20 38.42
C SER A 99 -3.80 1.03 37.56
N VAL A 100 -4.81 1.62 38.19
CA VAL A 100 -5.64 2.67 37.56
C VAL A 100 -5.26 4.00 38.17
N GLU A 101 -4.79 4.94 37.37
CA GLU A 101 -4.34 6.27 37.79
C GLU A 101 -4.99 7.34 36.91
N ASP A 102 -5.75 8.25 37.50
CA ASP A 102 -6.46 9.32 36.79
C ASP A 102 -7.30 8.84 35.60
N GLY A 103 -7.93 7.67 35.75
CA GLY A 103 -8.73 7.04 34.71
C GLY A 103 -7.92 6.32 33.61
N ALA A 104 -6.61 6.25 33.74
CA ALA A 104 -5.77 5.44 32.86
C ALA A 104 -5.41 4.09 33.52
N LEU A 105 -5.51 3.00 32.75
CA LEU A 105 -4.93 1.73 33.10
C LEU A 105 -3.42 1.80 32.84
N VAL A 106 -2.60 1.78 33.87
CA VAL A 106 -1.15 1.94 33.78
C VAL A 106 -0.46 0.60 33.93
N ILE A 107 0.34 0.22 32.95
CA ILE A 107 1.17 -0.99 32.94
C ILE A 107 2.62 -0.56 33.10
N THR A 108 3.25 -1.01 34.19
CA THR A 108 4.63 -0.61 34.58
C THR A 108 5.65 -1.74 34.48
N LYS A 109 5.24 -2.94 34.09
CA LYS A 109 6.10 -4.11 33.92
C LYS A 109 5.96 -4.72 32.54
N ALA A 110 7.01 -5.33 32.04
CA ALA A 110 6.94 -6.19 30.87
C ALA A 110 6.10 -7.44 31.14
N GLY A 111 5.45 -8.01 30.12
CA GLY A 111 4.61 -9.20 30.29
C GLY A 111 3.50 -9.31 29.27
N ASN A 112 2.64 -10.31 29.49
CA ASN A 112 1.53 -10.64 28.63
C ASN A 112 0.20 -10.26 29.32
N TYR A 113 -0.48 -9.24 28.83
CA TYR A 113 -1.70 -8.69 29.41
C TYR A 113 -2.90 -9.03 28.52
N HIS A 114 -3.75 -9.94 29.00
CA HIS A 114 -4.97 -10.35 28.31
C HIS A 114 -6.11 -9.44 28.74
N LEU A 115 -6.55 -8.59 27.81
CA LEU A 115 -7.56 -7.56 28.02
C LEU A 115 -8.91 -8.04 27.44
N SER A 116 -9.98 -7.89 28.21
CA SER A 116 -11.35 -8.15 27.76
C SER A 116 -12.32 -7.09 28.26
N GLY A 117 -13.41 -6.84 27.52
CA GLY A 117 -14.44 -5.89 27.87
C GLY A 117 -14.14 -4.45 27.44
N ASP A 118 -15.03 -3.52 27.83
CA ASP A 118 -14.98 -2.13 27.40
C ASP A 118 -14.26 -1.26 28.44
N TYR A 119 -13.45 -0.31 27.96
CA TYR A 119 -12.72 0.64 28.78
C TYR A 119 -12.88 2.08 28.28
N THR A 120 -13.36 2.94 29.16
CA THR A 120 -13.36 4.39 28.90
C THR A 120 -12.19 5.02 29.65
N GLY A 121 -11.12 5.30 28.92
CA GLY A 121 -9.85 5.80 29.44
C GLY A 121 -8.69 5.33 28.58
N GLN A 122 -7.47 5.65 29.02
CA GLN A 122 -6.25 5.30 28.33
C GLN A 122 -5.66 3.98 28.86
N VAL A 123 -5.22 3.09 27.98
CA VAL A 123 -4.27 2.03 28.34
C VAL A 123 -2.86 2.59 28.14
N ARG A 124 -2.14 2.81 29.24
CA ARG A 124 -0.81 3.42 29.24
C ARG A 124 0.26 2.38 29.62
N ILE A 125 1.21 2.18 28.73
CA ILE A 125 2.41 1.39 29.01
C ILE A 125 3.52 2.37 29.36
N ASN A 126 4.02 2.29 30.59
CA ASN A 126 5.10 3.14 31.11
C ASN A 126 6.07 2.30 31.94
N THR A 127 6.75 1.37 31.28
CA THR A 127 7.75 0.51 31.92
C THR A 127 9.17 0.98 31.60
N ALA A 128 10.08 0.84 32.55
CA ALA A 128 11.53 1.05 32.34
C ALA A 128 12.21 -0.24 31.83
N GLU A 129 11.50 -1.36 31.80
CA GLU A 129 12.03 -2.66 31.39
C GLU A 129 12.17 -2.69 29.86
N PRO A 130 13.29 -3.17 29.31
CA PRO A 130 13.52 -3.20 27.86
C PRO A 130 12.80 -4.37 27.16
N GLU A 131 12.15 -5.23 27.91
CA GLU A 131 11.44 -6.41 27.41
C GLU A 131 10.12 -6.02 26.77
N THR A 132 9.45 -7.01 26.19
CA THR A 132 8.20 -6.84 25.47
C THR A 132 7.00 -6.71 26.42
N VAL A 133 6.14 -5.74 26.13
CA VAL A 133 4.77 -5.68 26.64
C VAL A 133 3.81 -6.14 25.55
N ARG A 134 3.06 -7.21 25.82
CA ARG A 134 2.04 -7.71 24.89
C ARG A 134 0.65 -7.42 25.43
N LEU A 135 -0.14 -6.66 24.68
CA LEU A 135 -1.57 -6.46 24.90
C LEU A 135 -2.31 -7.47 24.04
N ILE A 136 -2.94 -8.47 24.68
CA ILE A 136 -3.73 -9.48 24.03
C ILE A 136 -5.19 -9.05 24.10
N LEU A 137 -5.78 -8.68 22.97
CA LEU A 137 -7.12 -8.13 22.90
C LEU A 137 -8.15 -9.24 22.61
N ASP A 138 -9.13 -9.36 23.49
CA ASP A 138 -10.20 -10.34 23.43
C ASP A 138 -11.58 -9.65 23.53
N ASN A 139 -12.12 -9.22 22.40
CA ASN A 139 -13.36 -8.44 22.30
C ASN A 139 -13.32 -7.16 23.16
N VAL A 140 -12.35 -6.31 22.88
CA VAL A 140 -12.06 -5.10 23.64
C VAL A 140 -12.55 -3.86 22.89
N THR A 141 -13.20 -2.93 23.61
CA THR A 141 -13.44 -1.56 23.16
C THR A 141 -12.70 -0.59 24.09
N ILE A 142 -11.69 0.11 23.58
CA ILE A 142 -10.97 1.15 24.32
C ILE A 142 -11.29 2.51 23.70
N THR A 143 -11.85 3.42 24.50
CA THR A 143 -12.16 4.78 24.05
C THR A 143 -11.59 5.80 25.03
N ASN A 144 -10.76 6.72 24.53
CA ASN A 144 -10.25 7.83 25.34
C ASN A 144 -10.58 9.17 24.67
N SER A 145 -11.38 9.99 25.31
CA SER A 145 -11.83 11.28 24.74
C SER A 145 -10.83 12.42 24.85
N THR A 146 -9.67 12.23 25.52
CA THR A 146 -8.74 13.32 25.86
C THR A 146 -7.29 13.07 25.48
N GLY A 147 -7.03 11.96 24.79
CA GLY A 147 -5.68 11.55 24.38
C GLY A 147 -5.70 10.22 23.64
N PRO A 148 -4.54 9.60 23.40
CA PRO A 148 -4.45 8.25 22.83
C PRO A 148 -5.29 7.26 23.63
N ALA A 149 -5.91 6.32 22.95
CA ALA A 149 -6.54 5.19 23.63
C ALA A 149 -5.50 4.17 24.14
N ILE A 150 -4.45 3.91 23.35
CA ILE A 150 -3.28 3.13 23.77
C ILE A 150 -2.03 3.99 23.62
N ALA A 151 -1.27 4.16 24.71
CA ALA A 151 -0.05 4.93 24.71
C ALA A 151 1.10 4.13 25.34
N ALA A 152 2.10 3.74 24.53
CA ALA A 152 3.32 3.11 24.99
C ALA A 152 4.46 4.13 25.02
N THR A 153 4.76 4.68 26.21
CA THR A 153 5.77 5.73 26.41
C THR A 153 7.04 5.22 27.08
N GLY A 154 7.16 3.93 27.27
CA GLY A 154 8.32 3.23 27.81
C GLY A 154 8.35 1.78 27.34
N GLY A 155 9.41 1.06 27.65
CA GLY A 155 9.61 -0.32 27.24
C GLY A 155 10.41 -0.50 25.95
N GLY A 156 10.71 -1.75 25.61
CA GLY A 156 11.47 -2.11 24.40
C GLY A 156 10.57 -2.26 23.16
N THR A 157 9.57 -3.13 23.24
CA THR A 157 8.64 -3.37 22.16
C THR A 157 7.22 -3.54 22.71
N THR A 158 6.26 -2.90 22.07
CA THR A 158 4.85 -3.15 22.34
C THR A 158 4.27 -4.03 21.22
N ILE A 159 3.56 -5.09 21.61
CA ILE A 159 2.80 -5.93 20.69
C ILE A 159 1.32 -5.79 21.03
N VAL A 160 0.51 -5.36 20.07
CA VAL A 160 -0.94 -5.41 20.15
C VAL A 160 -1.38 -6.65 19.36
N TYR A 161 -1.89 -7.64 20.07
CA TYR A 161 -2.26 -8.94 19.52
C TYR A 161 -3.76 -9.17 19.64
N THR A 162 -4.44 -9.44 18.55
CA THR A 162 -5.87 -9.74 18.53
C THR A 162 -6.12 -11.25 18.55
N MET A 163 -6.93 -11.72 19.47
CA MET A 163 -7.32 -13.14 19.55
C MET A 163 -8.15 -13.54 18.34
N ALA A 164 -7.98 -14.77 17.89
CA ALA A 164 -8.74 -15.31 16.77
C ALA A 164 -10.25 -15.23 17.00
N GLY A 165 -11.00 -14.77 16.00
CA GLY A 165 -12.46 -14.65 16.06
C GLY A 165 -12.98 -13.50 16.91
N THR A 166 -12.11 -12.61 17.41
CA THR A 166 -12.51 -11.42 18.18
C THR A 166 -12.59 -10.17 17.32
N THR A 167 -13.38 -9.22 17.78
CA THR A 167 -13.49 -7.88 17.19
C THR A 167 -13.11 -6.85 18.25
N ASN A 168 -12.10 -6.03 17.94
CA ASN A 168 -11.54 -5.09 18.88
C ASN A 168 -11.59 -3.69 18.28
N THR A 169 -11.87 -2.68 19.10
CA THR A 169 -11.95 -1.28 18.68
C THR A 169 -11.13 -0.41 19.62
N VAL A 170 -10.32 0.47 19.02
CA VAL A 170 -9.49 1.45 19.72
C VAL A 170 -9.79 2.83 19.12
N SER A 171 -10.26 3.77 19.95
CA SER A 171 -10.64 5.10 19.47
C SER A 171 -10.11 6.17 20.42
N ASP A 172 -9.46 7.17 19.87
CA ASP A 172 -9.06 8.37 20.62
C ASP A 172 -10.13 9.47 20.56
N GLY A 173 -9.86 10.59 21.20
CA GLY A 173 -10.71 11.77 21.18
C GLY A 173 -10.29 12.78 20.11
N GLU A 174 -11.21 13.59 19.66
CA GLU A 174 -10.97 14.66 18.68
C GLU A 174 -9.95 15.70 19.16
N GLN A 175 -9.85 15.91 20.47
CA GLN A 175 -8.95 16.90 21.06
C GLN A 175 -8.17 16.31 22.23
N TYR A 176 -6.86 16.49 22.19
CA TYR A 176 -5.99 16.04 23.25
C TYR A 176 -5.75 17.12 24.29
N THR A 177 -5.84 16.74 25.56
CA THR A 177 -5.51 17.63 26.69
C THR A 177 -4.05 17.54 27.12
N VAL A 178 -3.26 16.65 26.47
CA VAL A 178 -1.86 16.41 26.80
C VAL A 178 -1.00 17.61 26.40
N ALA A 179 -0.28 18.19 27.36
CA ALA A 179 0.63 19.30 27.13
C ALA A 179 2.08 18.80 26.93
N GLY A 180 2.85 19.47 26.06
CA GLY A 180 4.29 19.18 25.88
C GLY A 180 4.77 19.39 24.45
N LYS A 181 6.10 19.36 24.25
CA LYS A 181 6.71 19.54 22.91
C LYS A 181 6.69 18.25 22.07
N LYS A 182 6.59 17.09 22.69
CA LYS A 182 6.41 15.79 22.02
C LYS A 182 5.08 15.24 22.47
N LYS A 183 4.03 15.62 21.78
CA LYS A 183 2.67 15.17 22.07
C LYS A 183 2.43 13.86 21.34
N PRO A 184 1.77 12.90 21.99
CA PRO A 184 1.12 11.82 21.24
C PRO A 184 0.10 12.42 20.25
N ASP A 185 -0.02 11.82 19.09
CA ASP A 185 -0.83 12.32 17.98
C ASP A 185 -1.72 11.21 17.35
N ALA A 186 -1.75 10.01 17.95
CA ALA A 186 -2.44 8.85 17.37
C ALA A 186 -3.30 8.10 18.39
N ALA A 187 -4.32 7.40 17.91
CA ALA A 187 -5.14 6.53 18.73
C ALA A 187 -4.34 5.38 19.38
N ILE A 188 -3.38 4.81 18.63
CA ILE A 188 -2.34 3.92 19.14
C ILE A 188 -0.98 4.61 18.95
N TYR A 189 -0.38 5.04 20.04
CA TYR A 189 0.90 5.75 20.04
C TYR A 189 2.00 4.96 20.76
N SER A 190 3.19 4.89 20.16
CA SER A 190 4.36 4.28 20.79
C SER A 190 5.62 5.13 20.61
N THR A 191 6.45 5.24 21.65
CA THR A 191 7.79 5.82 21.55
C THR A 191 8.88 4.81 21.22
N ALA A 192 8.53 3.53 21.13
CA ALA A 192 9.41 2.42 20.82
C ALA A 192 8.82 1.56 19.70
N ASN A 193 9.44 0.43 19.40
CA ASN A 193 8.93 -0.47 18.37
C ASN A 193 7.50 -0.97 18.67
N LEU A 194 6.69 -1.08 17.63
CA LEU A 194 5.31 -1.51 17.71
C LEU A 194 5.05 -2.65 16.72
N THR A 195 4.41 -3.71 17.19
CA THR A 195 3.88 -4.79 16.32
C THR A 195 2.37 -4.89 16.48
N LEU A 196 1.65 -4.90 15.36
CA LEU A 196 0.24 -5.26 15.28
C LEU A 196 0.14 -6.66 14.70
N ALA A 197 -0.55 -7.57 15.41
CA ALA A 197 -0.61 -8.97 15.03
C ALA A 197 -1.88 -9.66 15.57
N GLY A 198 -2.04 -10.92 15.23
CA GLY A 198 -3.15 -11.76 15.68
C GLY A 198 -4.08 -12.14 14.55
N GLU A 199 -5.06 -12.98 14.82
CA GLU A 199 -6.00 -13.49 13.81
C GLU A 199 -7.41 -12.87 13.95
N GLY A 200 -7.59 -11.94 14.89
CA GLY A 200 -8.82 -11.19 15.08
C GLY A 200 -8.84 -9.92 14.23
N THR A 201 -9.88 -9.13 14.44
CA THR A 201 -10.06 -7.82 13.83
C THR A 201 -9.69 -6.71 14.82
N LEU A 202 -8.91 -5.73 14.37
CA LEU A 202 -8.64 -4.49 15.07
C LEU A 202 -9.13 -3.31 14.23
N THR A 203 -10.04 -2.52 14.78
CA THR A 203 -10.45 -1.24 14.21
C THR A 203 -9.83 -0.11 15.04
N VAL A 204 -9.11 0.79 14.37
CA VAL A 204 -8.47 1.96 14.98
C VAL A 204 -9.09 3.22 14.41
N ASN A 205 -9.59 4.09 15.27
CA ASN A 205 -10.16 5.37 14.89
C ASN A 205 -9.30 6.49 15.48
N GLY A 206 -8.46 7.10 14.64
CA GLY A 206 -7.65 8.27 14.94
C GLY A 206 -8.46 9.54 14.67
N ASN A 207 -9.26 9.96 15.67
CA ASN A 207 -10.15 11.11 15.54
C ASN A 207 -9.43 12.44 15.75
N HIS A 208 -8.23 12.43 16.34
CA HIS A 208 -7.41 13.62 16.56
C HIS A 208 -6.52 13.92 15.34
N GLU A 209 -5.61 13.04 15.07
CA GLU A 209 -4.65 13.16 13.95
C GLU A 209 -4.43 11.80 13.31
N GLU A 210 -3.55 10.96 13.84
CA GLU A 210 -3.12 9.71 13.23
C GLU A 210 -3.87 8.51 13.82
N GLY A 211 -3.98 7.43 13.04
CA GLY A 211 -4.55 6.18 13.54
C GLY A 211 -3.54 5.44 14.43
N VAL A 212 -2.41 5.08 13.83
CA VAL A 212 -1.30 4.36 14.47
C VAL A 212 0.00 5.11 14.23
N HIS A 213 0.72 5.46 15.30
CA HIS A 213 2.02 6.10 15.19
C HIS A 213 3.04 5.49 16.13
N THR A 214 4.23 5.21 15.62
CA THR A 214 5.40 4.91 16.45
C THR A 214 6.62 5.71 16.03
N THR A 215 7.38 6.21 17.02
CA THR A 215 8.69 6.82 16.74
C THR A 215 9.81 5.78 16.56
N GLY A 216 9.48 4.50 16.67
CA GLY A 216 10.31 3.34 16.34
C GLY A 216 9.96 2.75 14.97
N GLY A 217 10.16 1.45 14.84
CA GLY A 217 9.69 0.65 13.71
C GLY A 217 8.28 0.10 13.95
N LEU A 218 7.48 0.04 12.91
CA LEU A 218 6.16 -0.58 12.90
C LEU A 218 6.18 -1.86 12.09
N VAL A 219 5.63 -2.93 12.65
CA VAL A 219 5.41 -4.19 11.93
C VAL A 219 3.93 -4.57 12.01
N ILE A 220 3.33 -4.89 10.86
CA ILE A 220 2.01 -5.52 10.76
C ILE A 220 2.22 -6.94 10.27
N SER A 221 1.96 -7.91 11.13
CA SER A 221 2.31 -9.30 10.85
C SER A 221 1.18 -10.08 10.18
N ASN A 222 -0.03 -9.97 10.71
CA ASN A 222 -1.20 -10.71 10.23
C ASN A 222 -2.49 -10.15 10.85
N GLY A 223 -3.65 -10.77 10.55
CA GLY A 223 -4.98 -10.40 11.05
C GLY A 223 -5.68 -9.37 10.15
N THR A 224 -6.77 -8.83 10.65
CA THR A 224 -7.54 -7.78 9.96
C THR A 224 -7.35 -6.46 10.71
N LEU A 225 -6.79 -5.47 10.06
CA LEU A 225 -6.57 -4.12 10.59
C LEU A 225 -7.36 -3.11 9.76
N ASN A 226 -8.28 -2.39 10.41
CA ASN A 226 -9.01 -1.27 9.80
C ASN A 226 -8.60 0.01 10.49
N VAL A 227 -8.08 0.98 9.75
CA VAL A 227 -7.66 2.29 10.30
C VAL A 227 -8.43 3.40 9.63
N ASN A 228 -9.06 4.24 10.45
CA ASN A 228 -9.64 5.50 10.02
C ASN A 228 -8.90 6.64 10.72
N SER A 229 -8.51 7.69 10.01
CA SER A 229 -7.77 8.80 10.59
C SER A 229 -8.07 10.15 9.96
N VAL A 230 -7.91 11.20 10.75
CA VAL A 230 -8.05 12.59 10.31
C VAL A 230 -6.79 13.08 9.59
N LYS A 231 -5.64 12.51 9.92
CA LYS A 231 -4.37 12.71 9.20
C LYS A 231 -3.84 11.39 8.67
N THR A 232 -2.57 11.07 8.95
CA THR A 232 -1.94 9.83 8.48
C THR A 232 -2.58 8.60 9.14
N GLY A 233 -2.86 7.58 8.35
CA GLY A 233 -3.43 6.34 8.85
C GLY A 233 -2.44 5.57 9.73
N ILE A 234 -1.33 5.20 9.14
CA ILE A 234 -0.29 4.36 9.76
C ILE A 234 1.07 5.01 9.56
N LYS A 235 1.74 5.37 10.66
CA LYS A 235 3.04 6.05 10.65
C LYS A 235 4.08 5.31 11.47
N GLY A 236 5.15 4.91 10.82
CA GLY A 236 6.36 4.40 11.47
C GLY A 236 7.53 5.36 11.22
N LYS A 237 8.18 5.88 12.27
CA LYS A 237 9.32 6.76 12.00
C LYS A 237 10.43 6.01 11.29
N ASN A 238 10.89 4.90 11.88
CA ASN A 238 12.04 4.18 11.33
C ASN A 238 11.66 3.37 10.10
N TYR A 239 10.56 2.66 10.18
CA TYR A 239 10.00 1.88 9.07
C TYR A 239 8.56 1.46 9.32
N VAL A 240 7.89 1.07 8.23
CA VAL A 240 6.65 0.31 8.23
C VAL A 240 6.87 -0.97 7.44
N ASP A 241 6.68 -2.13 8.08
CA ASP A 241 6.86 -3.45 7.46
C ASP A 241 5.56 -4.27 7.55
N ILE A 242 4.93 -4.51 6.40
CA ILE A 242 3.70 -5.28 6.30
C ILE A 242 4.05 -6.68 5.78
N LEU A 243 3.98 -7.65 6.69
CA LEU A 243 4.32 -9.04 6.39
C LEU A 243 3.12 -9.85 5.87
N GLY A 244 1.90 -9.43 6.22
CA GLY A 244 0.69 -10.13 5.84
C GLY A 244 -0.57 -9.53 6.47
N GLY A 245 -1.69 -10.26 6.37
CA GLY A 245 -3.00 -9.85 6.88
C GLY A 245 -3.82 -9.06 5.86
N GLU A 246 -4.97 -8.57 6.32
CA GLU A 246 -5.85 -7.67 5.58
C GLU A 246 -5.77 -6.29 6.24
N VAL A 247 -5.22 -5.32 5.54
CA VAL A 247 -5.02 -3.96 6.05
C VAL A 247 -5.85 -3.00 5.21
N ALA A 248 -6.82 -2.34 5.84
CA ALA A 248 -7.63 -1.31 5.21
C ALA A 248 -7.37 0.03 5.91
N VAL A 249 -7.00 1.05 5.14
CA VAL A 249 -6.71 2.39 5.66
C VAL A 249 -7.55 3.43 4.93
N ASN A 250 -8.26 4.24 5.70
CA ASN A 250 -8.96 5.41 5.21
C ASN A 250 -8.46 6.64 5.97
N SER A 251 -7.74 7.51 5.30
CA SER A 251 -7.06 8.67 5.89
C SER A 251 -7.37 9.95 5.09
N GLN A 252 -7.34 11.08 5.77
CA GLN A 252 -7.49 12.38 5.08
C GLN A 252 -6.15 12.94 4.57
N LYS A 253 -5.03 12.32 4.98
CA LYS A 253 -3.67 12.58 4.51
C LYS A 253 -3.05 11.28 4.03
N ASP A 254 -1.75 11.05 4.23
CA ASP A 254 -1.10 9.80 3.82
C ASP A 254 -1.77 8.58 4.45
N ALA A 255 -1.92 7.51 3.71
CA ALA A 255 -2.45 6.30 4.32
C ALA A 255 -1.37 5.56 5.12
N ILE A 256 -0.21 5.33 4.52
CA ILE A 256 0.91 4.62 5.16
C ILE A 256 2.20 5.40 4.91
N LYS A 257 2.93 5.74 6.01
CA LYS A 257 4.10 6.62 5.93
C LYS A 257 5.28 6.18 6.77
N ALA A 258 6.50 6.26 6.22
CA ALA A 258 7.77 6.10 6.94
C ALA A 258 8.61 7.38 6.81
N THR A 259 9.16 7.93 7.96
CA THR A 259 9.61 9.33 8.00
C THR A 259 11.05 9.56 8.43
N ASN A 260 11.85 8.54 8.76
CA ASN A 260 13.23 8.75 9.24
C ASN A 260 14.18 9.14 8.10
N SER A 261 14.41 10.44 7.95
CA SER A 261 15.37 10.99 6.99
C SER A 261 16.81 11.08 7.52
N LYS A 262 17.03 10.90 8.84
CA LYS A 262 18.29 11.22 9.51
C LYS A 262 19.23 10.05 9.67
N GLU A 263 18.70 8.85 9.83
CA GLU A 263 19.47 7.65 10.14
C GLU A 263 19.54 6.74 8.91
N GLU A 264 20.75 6.39 8.51
CA GLU A 264 20.98 5.44 7.42
C GLU A 264 20.32 4.10 7.71
N GLY A 265 19.70 3.49 6.68
CA GLY A 265 19.00 2.20 6.78
C GLY A 265 17.59 2.27 7.37
N TYR A 266 17.08 3.48 7.66
CA TYR A 266 15.70 3.71 8.09
C TYR A 266 14.93 4.58 7.08
N GLY A 267 13.68 4.89 7.39
CA GLY A 267 12.80 5.69 6.51
C GLY A 267 12.22 4.90 5.34
N TRP A 268 11.97 3.62 5.50
CA TRP A 268 11.45 2.74 4.47
C TRP A 268 10.08 2.14 4.82
N ALA A 269 9.31 1.84 3.80
CA ALA A 269 8.06 1.09 3.88
C ALA A 269 8.14 -0.15 3.00
N ARG A 270 7.70 -1.32 3.51
CA ARG A 270 7.79 -2.58 2.79
C ARG A 270 6.50 -3.39 2.91
N ILE A 271 6.10 -4.01 1.81
CA ILE A 271 5.02 -5.00 1.75
C ILE A 271 5.61 -6.31 1.23
N THR A 272 5.51 -7.38 2.01
CA THR A 272 6.00 -8.73 1.66
C THR A 272 4.89 -9.76 1.58
N GLY A 273 3.66 -9.38 1.87
CA GLY A 273 2.48 -10.25 1.77
C GLY A 273 1.21 -9.57 2.25
N GLY A 274 0.09 -10.29 2.20
CA GLY A 274 -1.23 -9.81 2.60
C GLY A 274 -1.90 -8.96 1.53
N THR A 275 -2.99 -8.32 1.94
CA THR A 275 -3.75 -7.38 1.11
C THR A 275 -3.82 -6.04 1.83
N VAL A 276 -3.33 -5.02 1.18
CA VAL A 276 -3.35 -3.63 1.66
C VAL A 276 -4.26 -2.83 0.73
N THR A 277 -5.35 -2.29 1.28
CA THR A 277 -6.29 -1.44 0.55
C THR A 277 -6.34 -0.07 1.21
N VAL A 278 -6.11 0.98 0.44
CA VAL A 278 -6.05 2.33 0.99
C VAL A 278 -6.88 3.33 0.20
N THR A 279 -7.47 4.26 0.95
CA THR A 279 -8.03 5.50 0.45
C THR A 279 -7.36 6.64 1.21
N ALA A 280 -6.66 7.50 0.51
CA ALA A 280 -5.89 8.60 1.09
C ALA A 280 -6.31 9.95 0.50
N GLY A 281 -6.21 10.99 1.31
CA GLY A 281 -6.37 12.37 0.83
C GLY A 281 -5.08 12.91 0.20
N ASP A 282 -3.92 12.35 0.59
CA ASP A 282 -2.59 12.66 0.05
C ASP A 282 -1.97 11.37 -0.52
N ASP A 283 -0.89 10.84 0.03
CA ASP A 283 -0.18 9.70 -0.55
C ASP A 283 -0.73 8.35 -0.07
N GLY A 284 -0.85 7.40 -0.98
CA GLY A 284 -1.30 6.05 -0.63
C GLY A 284 -0.26 5.28 0.19
N LEU A 285 0.97 5.21 -0.30
CA LEU A 285 2.11 4.58 0.36
C LEU A 285 3.36 5.45 0.18
N LYS A 286 3.88 5.98 1.27
CA LYS A 286 5.00 6.91 1.27
C LYS A 286 6.15 6.46 2.14
N ALA A 287 7.36 6.60 1.65
CA ALA A 287 8.57 6.50 2.45
C ALA A 287 9.54 7.62 2.08
N ILE A 288 10.14 8.26 3.09
CA ILE A 288 11.09 9.33 2.80
C ILE A 288 12.32 8.81 2.02
N ARG A 289 12.62 7.52 2.11
CA ARG A 289 13.72 6.87 1.41
C ARG A 289 13.23 5.78 0.48
N THR A 290 12.90 4.62 0.97
CA THR A 290 12.67 3.44 0.13
C THR A 290 11.29 2.85 0.33
N VAL A 291 10.57 2.65 -0.76
CA VAL A 291 9.39 1.77 -0.81
C VAL A 291 9.79 0.45 -1.46
N GLU A 292 9.47 -0.67 -0.83
CA GLU A 292 9.65 -2.01 -1.38
C GLU A 292 8.33 -2.78 -1.41
N ILE A 293 7.97 -3.30 -2.56
CA ILE A 293 6.83 -4.22 -2.72
C ILE A 293 7.40 -5.54 -3.26
N ALA A 294 7.50 -6.53 -2.36
CA ALA A 294 8.11 -7.81 -2.71
C ALA A 294 7.09 -8.88 -3.09
N ASP A 295 5.91 -8.85 -2.45
CA ASP A 295 4.79 -9.76 -2.72
C ASP A 295 3.50 -9.18 -2.09
N GLY A 296 2.37 -9.89 -2.22
CA GLY A 296 1.06 -9.45 -1.72
C GLY A 296 0.30 -8.56 -2.69
N THR A 297 -0.68 -7.85 -2.16
CA THR A 297 -1.52 -6.93 -2.95
C THR A 297 -1.53 -5.55 -2.31
N LEU A 298 -1.18 -4.54 -3.09
CA LEU A 298 -1.41 -3.13 -2.75
C LEU A 298 -2.49 -2.59 -3.70
N ASN A 299 -3.61 -2.18 -3.13
CA ASN A 299 -4.71 -1.55 -3.84
C ASN A 299 -4.91 -0.13 -3.30
N ILE A 300 -4.49 0.86 -4.05
CA ILE A 300 -4.75 2.27 -3.78
C ILE A 300 -6.02 2.65 -4.55
N GLU A 301 -7.15 2.66 -3.83
CA GLU A 301 -8.45 2.95 -4.42
C GLU A 301 -8.59 4.41 -4.81
N LYS A 302 -7.95 5.29 -4.03
CA LYS A 302 -7.87 6.72 -4.29
C LYS A 302 -6.71 7.32 -3.49
N ALA A 303 -5.94 8.19 -4.13
CA ALA A 303 -4.93 9.02 -3.48
C ALA A 303 -4.70 10.30 -4.31
N ARG A 304 -3.97 11.28 -3.76
CA ARG A 304 -3.40 12.36 -4.57
C ARG A 304 -2.23 11.78 -5.35
N GLU A 305 -1.19 11.29 -4.67
CA GLU A 305 -0.13 10.47 -5.26
C GLU A 305 -0.27 9.01 -4.79
N GLY A 306 0.02 8.07 -5.68
CA GLY A 306 -0.17 6.66 -5.35
C GLY A 306 0.93 6.13 -4.42
N VAL A 307 2.14 6.02 -4.95
CA VAL A 307 3.32 5.53 -4.24
C VAL A 307 4.44 6.54 -4.38
N GLU A 308 4.97 7.03 -3.25
CA GLU A 308 6.05 8.00 -3.23
C GLU A 308 7.26 7.53 -2.41
N GLY A 309 8.46 7.77 -2.94
CA GLY A 309 9.72 7.51 -2.24
C GLY A 309 10.93 7.96 -3.04
N GLN A 310 12.10 8.06 -2.40
CA GLN A 310 13.34 8.32 -3.13
C GLN A 310 13.71 7.12 -4.02
N TYR A 311 13.58 5.90 -3.50
CA TYR A 311 13.78 4.65 -4.22
C TYR A 311 12.53 3.80 -4.12
N ILE A 312 12.00 3.36 -5.26
CA ILE A 312 10.82 2.50 -5.31
C ILE A 312 11.22 1.19 -6.00
N ASN A 313 11.08 0.08 -5.27
CA ASN A 313 11.44 -1.25 -5.76
C ASN A 313 10.22 -2.16 -5.74
N ILE A 314 9.81 -2.65 -6.90
CA ILE A 314 8.73 -3.62 -7.05
C ILE A 314 9.33 -4.93 -7.56
N PHE A 315 9.38 -5.93 -6.68
CA PHE A 315 9.95 -7.25 -6.97
C PHE A 315 8.87 -8.27 -7.35
N GLY A 316 7.63 -8.06 -6.91
CA GLY A 316 6.52 -9.00 -7.11
C GLY A 316 5.18 -8.44 -6.64
N GLY A 317 4.20 -9.33 -6.50
CA GLY A 317 2.86 -8.99 -6.04
C GLY A 317 1.98 -8.32 -7.08
N THR A 318 0.87 -7.76 -6.62
CA THR A 318 -0.09 -7.00 -7.43
C THR A 318 -0.20 -5.58 -6.87
N VAL A 319 0.05 -4.59 -7.72
CA VAL A 319 -0.03 -3.17 -7.37
C VAL A 319 -1.06 -2.52 -8.28
N SER A 320 -2.11 -1.98 -7.69
CA SER A 320 -3.15 -1.22 -8.38
C SER A 320 -3.23 0.18 -7.78
N VAL A 321 -3.07 1.19 -8.61
CA VAL A 321 -3.06 2.59 -8.19
C VAL A 321 -4.12 3.36 -8.95
N ASN A 322 -4.94 4.13 -8.21
CA ASN A 322 -5.77 5.18 -8.75
C ASN A 322 -5.40 6.50 -8.06
N SER A 323 -4.85 7.45 -8.79
CA SER A 323 -4.41 8.74 -8.27
C SER A 323 -4.89 9.91 -9.14
N ILE A 324 -5.04 11.08 -8.52
CA ILE A 324 -5.44 12.32 -9.19
C ILE A 324 -4.24 13.19 -9.58
N ASP A 325 -3.08 12.87 -9.09
CA ASP A 325 -1.76 13.39 -9.44
C ASP A 325 -0.91 12.19 -9.85
N ASP A 326 0.34 12.06 -9.44
CA ASP A 326 1.23 11.02 -9.91
C ASP A 326 0.86 9.62 -9.39
N GLY A 327 1.07 8.61 -10.25
CA GLY A 327 0.80 7.22 -9.89
C GLY A 327 1.89 6.62 -9.02
N ILE A 328 3.12 6.62 -9.52
CA ILE A 328 4.32 6.16 -8.80
C ILE A 328 5.39 7.22 -9.02
N ASN A 329 5.84 7.87 -7.94
CA ASN A 329 6.74 9.02 -8.01
C ASN A 329 8.03 8.79 -7.20
N ALA A 330 9.18 8.73 -7.88
CA ALA A 330 10.49 8.68 -7.23
C ALA A 330 11.13 10.05 -7.20
N SER A 331 11.07 10.68 -6.03
CA SER A 331 11.57 12.04 -5.80
C SER A 331 12.42 12.11 -4.54
N LEU A 332 13.31 13.10 -4.47
CA LEU A 332 14.05 13.43 -3.26
C LEU A 332 13.36 14.57 -2.55
N LYS A 333 12.79 14.31 -1.40
CA LYS A 333 12.32 15.38 -0.52
C LYS A 333 13.48 15.88 0.31
N ASP A 334 13.72 17.18 0.31
CA ASP A 334 14.73 17.79 1.16
C ASP A 334 14.48 17.43 2.63
N PRO A 335 15.53 17.03 3.38
CA PRO A 335 15.37 16.81 4.81
C PRO A 335 14.92 18.10 5.49
N LEU A 336 13.81 18.00 6.21
CA LEU A 336 13.29 19.16 6.94
C LEU A 336 14.29 19.65 8.00
N PRO A 337 14.31 20.97 8.29
CA PRO A 337 15.08 21.52 9.39
C PRO A 337 14.78 20.82 10.71
N ASP A 338 15.78 20.77 11.61
CA ASP A 338 15.66 20.10 12.90
C ASP A 338 14.41 20.55 13.69
N GLY A 339 13.53 19.59 13.98
CA GLY A 339 12.31 19.81 14.77
C GLY A 339 11.06 20.15 13.95
N GLN A 340 11.15 20.19 12.63
CA GLN A 340 9.99 20.19 11.75
C GLN A 340 9.81 18.76 11.18
N GLU A 341 8.65 18.20 11.37
CA GLU A 341 8.17 17.09 10.55
C GLU A 341 7.62 17.72 9.26
N ALA A 342 7.60 16.99 8.15
CA ALA A 342 6.94 17.46 6.93
C ALA A 342 5.50 17.80 7.34
N GLU A 343 5.18 19.09 7.39
CA GLU A 343 3.78 19.47 7.50
C GLU A 343 3.14 18.95 6.21
N ASP A 344 2.06 18.22 6.39
CA ASP A 344 1.21 17.84 5.27
C ASP A 344 0.85 19.11 4.51
N ASP A 345 1.05 19.14 3.21
CA ASP A 345 0.78 20.33 2.38
C ASP A 345 -0.64 20.83 2.66
N PRO A 346 -0.83 22.10 3.07
CA PRO A 346 -2.14 22.62 3.46
C PRO A 346 -3.05 22.92 2.27
N THR A 347 -2.94 22.22 1.14
CA THR A 347 -3.83 22.47 0.00
C THR A 347 -5.26 22.06 0.34
N PRO A 348 -6.23 23.00 0.29
CA PRO A 348 -7.63 22.70 0.50
C PRO A 348 -8.23 21.93 -0.68
N ASP A 349 -9.09 20.98 -0.35
CA ASP A 349 -9.94 20.22 -1.25
C ASP A 349 -10.31 20.90 -2.59
N GLY A 350 -9.95 20.24 -3.71
CA GLY A 350 -10.78 20.24 -4.92
C GLY A 350 -10.76 21.48 -5.81
N GLN A 351 -9.72 22.32 -5.81
CA GLN A 351 -9.57 23.37 -6.83
C GLN A 351 -8.34 23.07 -7.70
N PRO A 352 -8.49 23.09 -9.04
CA PRO A 352 -7.32 23.07 -9.90
C PRO A 352 -6.49 24.34 -9.62
N GLN A 353 -5.27 24.16 -9.13
CA GLN A 353 -4.38 25.27 -8.79
C GLN A 353 -4.00 26.03 -10.06
N GLN A 354 -4.46 27.29 -10.16
CA GLN A 354 -3.77 28.28 -10.93
C GLN A 354 -2.51 28.67 -10.14
N GLU A 355 -1.35 28.23 -10.60
CA GLU A 355 -0.05 28.60 -10.09
C GLU A 355 0.04 30.13 -9.96
N PRO A 356 0.25 30.70 -8.76
CA PRO A 356 0.59 32.11 -8.67
C PRO A 356 2.04 32.27 -9.12
N SER A 357 2.26 32.99 -10.19
CA SER A 357 3.59 33.41 -10.64
C SER A 357 4.33 34.10 -9.48
N GLY A 358 5.24 33.37 -8.79
CA GLY A 358 6.13 33.96 -7.80
C GLY A 358 6.24 33.31 -6.44
N SER A 359 5.86 32.05 -6.24
CA SER A 359 6.08 31.34 -4.98
C SER A 359 7.31 30.44 -5.04
N VAL A 360 8.32 30.80 -4.26
CA VAL A 360 9.53 29.99 -4.02
C VAL A 360 9.14 28.91 -2.99
N GLY A 361 8.92 27.66 -3.42
CA GLY A 361 8.61 26.54 -2.51
C GLY A 361 7.99 25.30 -3.15
N GLY A 362 7.58 25.33 -4.42
CA GLY A 362 7.20 24.13 -5.15
C GLY A 362 8.46 23.32 -5.53
N ALA A 363 8.34 21.99 -5.58
CA ALA A 363 9.34 21.15 -6.21
C ALA A 363 9.71 21.81 -7.56
N ARG A 364 10.98 22.16 -7.74
CA ARG A 364 11.44 22.66 -9.02
C ARG A 364 11.25 21.53 -9.99
N ASP A 365 10.46 21.76 -11.01
CA ASP A 365 10.51 20.99 -12.25
C ASP A 365 11.94 21.18 -12.83
N THR A 366 12.87 20.45 -12.24
CA THR A 366 14.26 20.46 -12.66
C THR A 366 14.44 19.23 -13.53
N THR A 367 14.84 19.43 -14.76
CA THR A 367 15.34 18.37 -15.65
C THR A 367 16.65 17.76 -15.13
N GLU A 368 17.07 18.09 -13.91
CA GLU A 368 18.26 17.56 -13.26
C GLU A 368 18.02 16.12 -12.78
N VAL A 369 18.91 15.24 -13.17
CA VAL A 369 18.89 13.84 -12.71
C VAL A 369 19.41 13.79 -11.28
N ILE A 370 18.54 13.48 -10.35
CA ILE A 370 18.90 13.32 -8.93
C ILE A 370 19.10 11.83 -8.57
N ASP A 371 19.57 11.58 -7.35
CA ASP A 371 19.72 10.22 -6.82
C ASP A 371 18.35 9.68 -6.34
N ALA A 372 17.51 9.34 -7.31
CA ALA A 372 16.21 8.71 -7.12
C ALA A 372 16.03 7.62 -8.18
N ALA A 373 15.26 6.59 -7.91
CA ALA A 373 15.04 5.53 -8.89
C ALA A 373 13.76 4.73 -8.67
N ILE A 374 13.21 4.23 -9.79
CA ILE A 374 12.16 3.21 -9.81
C ILE A 374 12.72 1.95 -10.46
N ASN A 375 12.62 0.83 -9.73
CA ASN A 375 13.05 -0.48 -10.20
C ASN A 375 11.87 -1.46 -10.16
N ILE A 376 11.47 -1.99 -11.31
CA ILE A 376 10.42 -3.01 -11.41
C ILE A 376 11.06 -4.28 -11.97
N SER A 377 11.13 -5.34 -11.17
CA SER A 377 11.72 -6.61 -11.57
C SER A 377 10.72 -7.77 -11.61
N GLY A 378 9.48 -7.54 -11.20
CA GLY A 378 8.42 -8.53 -11.20
C GLY A 378 7.06 -7.93 -10.84
N GLY A 379 6.06 -8.80 -10.67
CA GLY A 379 4.71 -8.43 -10.27
C GLY A 379 3.83 -7.92 -11.41
N GLN A 380 2.62 -7.52 -11.03
CA GLN A 380 1.64 -6.87 -11.90
C GLN A 380 1.35 -5.48 -11.37
N VAL A 381 1.67 -4.47 -12.14
CA VAL A 381 1.50 -3.05 -11.78
C VAL A 381 0.50 -2.43 -12.74
N THR A 382 -0.58 -1.89 -12.20
CA THR A 382 -1.60 -1.14 -12.96
C THR A 382 -1.76 0.24 -12.34
N VAL A 383 -1.58 1.26 -13.14
CA VAL A 383 -1.69 2.67 -12.73
C VAL A 383 -2.77 3.35 -13.55
N ASN A 384 -3.75 3.93 -12.87
CA ASN A 384 -4.77 4.81 -13.45
C ASN A 384 -4.55 6.20 -12.86
N VAL A 385 -4.30 7.20 -13.69
CA VAL A 385 -3.72 8.46 -13.23
C VAL A 385 -4.24 9.66 -14.02
N GLU A 386 -4.30 10.81 -13.34
CA GLU A 386 -4.57 12.11 -13.98
C GLU A 386 -3.30 12.95 -14.16
N GLY A 387 -2.30 12.77 -13.29
CA GLY A 387 -0.92 13.30 -13.38
C GLY A 387 0.02 12.36 -14.13
N ASP A 388 1.31 12.33 -13.78
CA ASP A 388 2.27 11.42 -14.39
C ASP A 388 2.04 9.97 -13.94
N GLY A 389 2.09 9.04 -14.89
CA GLY A 389 1.84 7.63 -14.60
C GLY A 389 2.90 7.03 -13.68
N ILE A 390 4.10 6.97 -14.18
CA ILE A 390 5.29 6.55 -13.44
C ILE A 390 6.37 7.59 -13.69
N ASP A 391 6.67 8.40 -12.67
CA ASP A 391 7.65 9.47 -12.71
C ASP A 391 8.88 9.18 -11.86
N SER A 392 10.04 9.58 -12.34
CA SER A 392 11.27 9.57 -11.56
C SER A 392 12.12 10.79 -11.86
N ASN A 393 12.41 11.57 -10.86
CA ASN A 393 13.44 12.61 -11.00
C ASN A 393 14.85 12.03 -11.16
N GLY A 394 15.00 10.70 -11.02
CA GLY A 394 16.20 9.92 -11.35
C GLY A 394 16.00 9.02 -12.55
N SER A 395 16.36 7.74 -12.42
CA SER A 395 16.28 6.74 -13.49
C SER A 395 15.23 5.68 -13.21
N GLN A 396 14.76 5.03 -14.28
CA GLN A 396 13.84 3.90 -14.19
C GLN A 396 14.46 2.65 -14.84
N THR A 397 14.35 1.51 -14.16
CA THR A 397 14.87 0.23 -14.66
C THR A 397 13.83 -0.86 -14.49
N TYR A 398 13.35 -1.41 -15.59
CA TYR A 398 12.35 -2.47 -15.59
C TYR A 398 12.97 -3.77 -16.16
N THR A 399 13.06 -4.79 -15.31
CA THR A 399 13.73 -6.06 -15.68
C THR A 399 12.78 -7.25 -15.70
N GLY A 400 11.51 -7.06 -15.41
CA GLY A 400 10.47 -8.08 -15.44
C GLY A 400 9.12 -7.55 -15.03
N GLY A 401 8.14 -8.44 -14.91
CA GLY A 401 6.77 -8.10 -14.56
C GLY A 401 5.91 -7.61 -15.72
N THR A 402 4.70 -7.20 -15.38
CA THR A 402 3.74 -6.57 -16.29
C THR A 402 3.36 -5.20 -15.73
N VAL A 403 3.48 -4.17 -16.55
CA VAL A 403 3.19 -2.78 -16.20
C VAL A 403 2.15 -2.22 -17.16
N ILE A 404 1.05 -1.74 -16.64
CA ILE A 404 -0.02 -1.09 -17.40
C ILE A 404 -0.22 0.30 -16.84
N VAL A 405 -0.12 1.31 -17.72
CA VAL A 405 -0.35 2.70 -17.35
C VAL A 405 -1.50 3.27 -18.17
N ASN A 406 -2.53 3.71 -17.49
CA ASN A 406 -3.75 4.29 -18.04
C ASN A 406 -3.81 5.78 -17.66
N GLY A 407 -3.45 6.64 -18.56
CA GLY A 407 -3.34 8.08 -18.34
C GLY A 407 -1.93 8.60 -18.62
N PRO A 408 -1.71 9.89 -18.45
CA PRO A 408 -2.71 10.91 -18.11
C PRO A 408 -3.68 11.21 -19.27
N PRO A 409 -4.85 11.81 -18.98
CA PRO A 409 -5.80 12.25 -20.01
C PRO A 409 -5.43 13.62 -20.62
N THR A 410 -4.45 14.31 -20.03
CA THR A 410 -4.06 15.70 -20.41
C THR A 410 -2.61 15.75 -20.91
N TYR A 411 -2.30 16.70 -21.77
CA TYR A 411 -1.01 16.75 -22.49
C TYR A 411 0.20 17.28 -21.68
N LEU A 412 -0.02 17.76 -20.45
CA LEU A 412 1.06 18.31 -19.61
C LEU A 412 1.85 17.23 -18.87
N ASN A 413 1.29 16.04 -18.76
CA ASN A 413 1.85 14.93 -18.02
C ASN A 413 2.09 13.72 -18.93
N ASN A 414 2.84 12.73 -18.46
CA ASN A 414 3.25 11.54 -19.21
C ASN A 414 2.83 10.23 -18.56
N SER A 415 2.59 9.21 -19.38
CA SER A 415 2.41 7.86 -18.83
C SER A 415 3.69 7.32 -18.18
N VAL A 416 4.85 7.68 -18.71
CA VAL A 416 6.16 7.32 -18.15
C VAL A 416 7.10 8.51 -18.35
N ASP A 417 7.58 9.07 -17.25
CA ASP A 417 8.56 10.15 -17.25
C ASP A 417 9.79 9.83 -16.40
N ALA A 418 10.96 10.32 -16.81
CA ALA A 418 12.18 10.17 -16.06
C ALA A 418 13.18 11.26 -16.44
N ASN A 419 13.78 11.91 -15.47
CA ASN A 419 14.89 12.82 -15.74
C ASN A 419 16.13 12.06 -16.22
N GLY A 420 16.36 10.87 -15.66
CA GLY A 420 17.48 9.98 -16.01
C GLY A 420 17.19 8.99 -17.14
N GLU A 421 17.79 7.83 -17.06
CA GLU A 421 17.68 6.75 -18.05
C GLU A 421 16.43 5.90 -17.81
N LEU A 422 15.68 5.56 -18.87
CA LEU A 422 14.64 4.54 -18.87
C LEU A 422 15.19 3.26 -19.51
N LEU A 423 15.33 2.18 -18.74
CA LEU A 423 15.83 0.89 -19.19
C LEU A 423 14.73 -0.19 -19.18
N LEU A 424 14.48 -0.81 -20.32
CA LEU A 424 13.46 -1.85 -20.51
C LEU A 424 14.11 -3.19 -20.87
N ASN A 425 14.23 -4.09 -19.89
CA ASN A 425 14.96 -5.34 -20.00
C ASN A 425 14.10 -6.52 -19.51
N GLY A 426 13.24 -7.07 -20.37
CA GLY A 426 12.42 -8.24 -20.01
C GLY A 426 11.03 -7.93 -19.42
N VAL A 427 10.69 -6.67 -19.25
CA VAL A 427 9.36 -6.23 -18.80
C VAL A 427 8.33 -6.35 -19.92
N ASN A 428 7.06 -6.57 -19.56
CA ASN A 428 5.91 -6.31 -20.41
C ASN A 428 5.29 -5.00 -19.97
N ILE A 429 5.38 -3.95 -20.78
CA ILE A 429 4.77 -2.66 -20.47
C ILE A 429 3.87 -2.21 -21.62
N ALA A 430 2.69 -1.72 -21.26
CA ALA A 430 1.79 -0.99 -22.15
C ALA A 430 1.31 0.27 -21.45
N ALA A 431 1.37 1.39 -22.16
CA ALA A 431 0.93 2.68 -21.67
C ALA A 431 0.08 3.40 -22.71
N ALA A 432 -1.01 4.01 -22.29
CA ALA A 432 -1.86 4.81 -23.15
C ALA A 432 -2.29 6.07 -22.41
N GLY A 433 -1.86 7.22 -22.94
CA GLY A 433 -2.11 8.53 -22.34
C GLY A 433 -1.86 9.66 -23.31
N SER A 434 -1.85 10.87 -22.78
CA SER A 434 -1.41 12.07 -23.48
C SER A 434 0.11 12.28 -23.34
N GLY A 435 0.64 13.46 -23.62
CA GLY A 435 2.07 13.75 -23.41
C GLY A 435 3.01 13.17 -24.47
N ALA A 436 2.53 12.95 -25.69
CA ALA A 436 3.32 12.32 -26.76
C ALA A 436 4.64 13.03 -27.09
N GLU A 437 4.75 14.33 -26.80
CA GLU A 437 5.95 15.13 -27.10
C GLU A 437 7.04 15.00 -26.03
N VAL A 438 6.65 14.70 -24.79
CA VAL A 438 7.56 14.71 -23.63
C VAL A 438 7.78 13.30 -23.02
N PHE A 439 7.12 12.29 -23.57
CA PHE A 439 7.29 10.90 -23.15
C PHE A 439 8.76 10.46 -23.17
N LYS A 440 9.22 9.88 -22.07
CA LYS A 440 10.61 9.42 -21.95
C LYS A 440 10.93 8.29 -22.92
N VAL A 441 11.84 8.55 -23.84
CA VAL A 441 12.33 7.54 -24.80
C VAL A 441 13.22 6.53 -24.05
N PRO A 442 12.98 5.21 -24.22
CA PRO A 442 13.86 4.20 -23.66
C PRO A 442 15.30 4.31 -24.14
N SER A 443 16.24 4.05 -23.24
CA SER A 443 17.66 4.04 -23.53
C SER A 443 18.01 3.00 -24.61
N GLU A 444 18.97 3.30 -25.47
CA GLU A 444 19.51 2.37 -26.45
C GLU A 444 20.08 1.07 -25.83
N LYS A 445 20.44 1.12 -24.53
CA LYS A 445 20.89 -0.05 -23.74
C LYS A 445 19.76 -1.00 -23.40
N SER A 446 18.49 -0.63 -23.61
CA SER A 446 17.35 -1.51 -23.39
C SER A 446 17.45 -2.74 -24.31
N THR A 447 17.16 -3.92 -23.74
CA THR A 447 17.14 -5.18 -24.53
C THR A 447 15.84 -5.39 -25.27
N ASN A 448 14.73 -4.89 -24.74
CA ASN A 448 13.45 -4.92 -25.43
C ASN A 448 13.44 -3.89 -26.56
N GLY A 449 12.79 -4.22 -27.66
CA GLY A 449 12.28 -3.21 -28.58
C GLY A 449 11.00 -2.60 -28.04
N TYR A 450 10.61 -1.45 -28.57
CA TYR A 450 9.35 -0.80 -28.22
C TYR A 450 8.69 -0.20 -29.47
N LEU A 451 7.37 -0.01 -29.39
CA LEU A 451 6.60 0.76 -30.34
C LEU A 451 6.06 2.00 -29.64
N ARG A 452 6.14 3.11 -30.34
CA ARG A 452 5.57 4.39 -29.96
C ARG A 452 4.65 4.86 -31.08
N VAL A 453 3.36 4.79 -30.84
CA VAL A 453 2.33 5.09 -31.86
C VAL A 453 1.58 6.34 -31.44
N VAL A 454 1.73 7.39 -32.22
CA VAL A 454 1.04 8.67 -32.00
C VAL A 454 -0.13 8.74 -32.99
N ASP A 455 -1.36 8.68 -32.47
CA ASP A 455 -2.58 8.83 -33.27
C ASP A 455 -3.74 9.24 -32.35
N LEU A 456 -4.32 10.41 -32.61
CA LEU A 456 -5.32 11.04 -31.76
C LEU A 456 -6.72 10.38 -31.84
N ASP A 457 -7.04 9.70 -32.93
CA ASP A 457 -8.43 9.34 -33.23
C ASP A 457 -8.74 7.85 -33.05
N VAL A 458 -7.74 7.01 -32.92
CA VAL A 458 -7.93 5.53 -32.93
C VAL A 458 -7.95 4.90 -31.55
N PHE A 459 -7.27 5.51 -30.57
CA PHE A 459 -7.15 4.96 -29.21
C PHE A 459 -8.23 5.54 -28.29
N THR A 460 -9.41 4.95 -28.35
CA THR A 460 -10.57 5.40 -27.55
C THR A 460 -10.94 4.36 -26.49
N PRO A 461 -11.48 4.77 -25.33
CA PRO A 461 -11.87 3.85 -24.27
C PRO A 461 -12.78 2.72 -24.76
N GLY A 462 -12.53 1.52 -24.27
CA GLY A 462 -13.23 0.29 -24.62
C GLY A 462 -12.68 -0.43 -25.86
N ARG A 463 -11.79 0.18 -26.63
CA ARG A 463 -11.10 -0.51 -27.73
C ARG A 463 -9.89 -1.28 -27.23
N THR A 464 -9.65 -2.45 -27.81
CA THR A 464 -8.42 -3.20 -27.60
C THR A 464 -7.43 -2.90 -28.70
N VAL A 465 -6.20 -2.57 -28.33
CA VAL A 465 -5.06 -2.48 -29.24
C VAL A 465 -4.39 -3.85 -29.29
N GLN A 466 -4.21 -4.41 -30.50
CA GLN A 466 -3.43 -5.62 -30.73
C GLN A 466 -2.23 -5.31 -31.60
N VAL A 467 -1.08 -5.85 -31.20
CA VAL A 467 0.18 -5.73 -31.98
C VAL A 467 0.56 -7.10 -32.50
N THR A 468 0.79 -7.21 -33.82
CA THR A 468 1.22 -8.46 -34.46
C THR A 468 2.61 -8.32 -35.05
N ASP A 469 3.38 -9.38 -34.97
CA ASP A 469 4.60 -9.52 -35.77
C ASP A 469 4.23 -9.64 -37.26
N THR A 470 4.72 -8.74 -38.08
CA THR A 470 4.37 -8.63 -39.51
C THR A 470 4.75 -9.88 -40.31
N LYS A 471 5.79 -10.62 -39.90
CA LYS A 471 6.27 -11.80 -40.62
C LYS A 471 5.47 -13.05 -40.27
N THR A 472 5.08 -13.20 -39.01
CA THR A 472 4.42 -14.42 -38.49
C THR A 472 2.92 -14.26 -38.36
N GLY A 473 2.40 -13.05 -38.27
CA GLY A 473 1.02 -12.75 -37.95
C GLY A 473 0.64 -13.01 -36.49
N ALA A 474 1.60 -13.43 -35.64
CA ALA A 474 1.35 -13.70 -34.24
C ALA A 474 1.10 -12.41 -33.45
N VAL A 475 0.09 -12.41 -32.61
CA VAL A 475 -0.15 -11.30 -31.66
C VAL A 475 0.92 -11.34 -30.57
N VAL A 476 1.62 -10.25 -30.38
CA VAL A 476 2.71 -10.09 -29.40
C VAL A 476 2.34 -9.16 -28.24
N ALA A 477 1.27 -8.38 -28.37
CA ALA A 477 0.73 -7.56 -27.30
C ALA A 477 -0.76 -7.32 -27.47
N ASN A 478 -1.47 -7.21 -26.33
CA ASN A 478 -2.87 -6.78 -26.22
C ASN A 478 -2.96 -5.73 -25.13
N TYR A 479 -3.75 -4.67 -25.39
CA TYR A 479 -4.01 -3.63 -24.42
C TYR A 479 -5.41 -3.06 -24.63
N THR A 480 -6.21 -2.99 -23.58
CA THR A 480 -7.52 -2.32 -23.64
C THR A 480 -7.40 -0.89 -23.16
N VAL A 481 -7.74 0.06 -24.01
CA VAL A 481 -7.74 1.48 -23.68
C VAL A 481 -8.86 1.76 -22.69
N VAL A 482 -8.54 2.34 -21.54
CA VAL A 482 -9.51 2.67 -20.49
C VAL A 482 -9.63 4.18 -20.25
N THR A 483 -8.60 4.96 -20.57
CA THR A 483 -8.58 6.41 -20.38
C THR A 483 -8.99 7.17 -21.65
N THR A 484 -9.44 8.40 -21.47
CA THR A 484 -9.74 9.36 -22.57
C THR A 484 -8.50 10.20 -22.88
N GLY A 485 -8.53 10.94 -24.01
CA GLY A 485 -7.47 11.88 -24.37
C GLY A 485 -6.15 11.23 -24.79
N VAL A 486 -6.17 9.94 -25.14
CA VAL A 486 -4.97 9.22 -25.56
C VAL A 486 -4.41 9.82 -26.85
N GLN A 487 -3.15 10.25 -26.78
CA GLN A 487 -2.37 10.75 -27.92
C GLN A 487 -1.23 9.80 -28.28
N LEU A 488 -0.80 9.01 -27.30
CA LEU A 488 0.30 8.06 -27.40
C LEU A 488 -0.15 6.69 -26.89
N PHE A 489 0.09 5.68 -27.71
CA PHE A 489 0.16 4.28 -27.27
C PHE A 489 1.60 3.84 -27.31
N PHE A 490 2.08 3.35 -26.17
CA PHE A 490 3.42 2.82 -26.01
C PHE A 490 3.34 1.35 -25.59
N VAL A 491 4.19 0.53 -26.18
CA VAL A 491 4.30 -0.88 -25.80
C VAL A 491 5.72 -1.37 -25.94
N SER A 492 6.19 -2.14 -24.96
CA SER A 492 7.47 -2.83 -24.99
C SER A 492 7.36 -4.18 -24.29
N ASN A 493 7.94 -5.20 -24.89
CA ASN A 493 8.07 -6.53 -24.30
C ASN A 493 9.20 -7.32 -24.97
N PRO A 494 9.61 -8.48 -24.43
CA PRO A 494 10.71 -9.29 -25.01
C PRO A 494 10.47 -9.82 -26.43
N SER A 495 9.22 -9.84 -26.91
CA SER A 495 8.88 -10.27 -28.28
C SER A 495 9.04 -9.14 -29.30
N LEU A 496 9.18 -7.90 -28.86
CA LEU A 496 9.48 -6.77 -29.74
C LEU A 496 10.99 -6.68 -29.96
N VAL A 497 11.44 -7.14 -31.12
CA VAL A 497 12.85 -7.16 -31.50
C VAL A 497 13.17 -5.89 -32.29
N LYS A 498 14.16 -5.14 -31.85
CA LYS A 498 14.62 -3.89 -32.50
C LYS A 498 14.88 -4.10 -33.99
N GLY A 499 14.36 -3.18 -34.80
CA GLY A 499 14.46 -3.22 -36.25
C GLY A 499 13.49 -4.15 -36.99
N ASN A 500 12.72 -4.98 -36.29
CA ASN A 500 11.61 -5.74 -36.88
C ASN A 500 10.35 -4.87 -37.00
N ASN A 501 9.50 -5.21 -37.98
CA ASN A 501 8.23 -4.52 -38.21
C ASN A 501 7.07 -5.24 -37.50
N TYR A 502 6.18 -4.45 -36.95
CA TYR A 502 4.96 -4.89 -36.26
C TYR A 502 3.78 -4.08 -36.75
N THR A 503 2.64 -4.74 -36.92
CA THR A 503 1.40 -4.08 -37.33
C THR A 503 0.49 -3.89 -36.12
N VAL A 504 0.02 -2.67 -35.93
CA VAL A 504 -0.87 -2.27 -34.85
C VAL A 504 -2.30 -2.25 -35.37
N TYR A 505 -3.21 -2.83 -34.61
CA TYR A 505 -4.64 -2.90 -34.91
C TYR A 505 -5.44 -2.37 -33.73
N THR A 506 -6.63 -1.85 -34.00
CA THR A 506 -7.67 -1.61 -33.00
C THR A 506 -8.86 -2.53 -33.21
N VAL A 507 -9.43 -3.00 -32.12
CA VAL A 507 -10.60 -3.89 -32.10
C VAL A 507 -11.69 -3.22 -31.27
N SER A 508 -12.93 -3.20 -31.78
CA SER A 508 -14.05 -2.52 -31.11
C SER A 508 -14.54 -3.25 -29.86
N GLU A 509 -14.28 -4.54 -29.76
CA GLU A 509 -14.70 -5.39 -28.65
C GLU A 509 -13.49 -5.74 -27.77
N PRO A 510 -13.66 -5.90 -26.45
CA PRO A 510 -12.62 -6.38 -25.59
C PRO A 510 -12.12 -7.75 -26.04
N VAL A 511 -10.81 -7.92 -26.10
CA VAL A 511 -10.15 -9.18 -26.42
C VAL A 511 -9.69 -9.84 -25.13
N GLN A 512 -9.82 -11.16 -25.05
CA GLN A 512 -9.35 -11.90 -23.88
C GLN A 512 -7.85 -11.64 -23.69
N GLU A 513 -7.47 -11.33 -22.45
CA GLU A 513 -6.06 -11.16 -22.07
C GLU A 513 -5.25 -12.42 -22.43
N GLY A 514 -4.05 -12.20 -22.96
CA GLY A 514 -3.19 -13.30 -23.43
C GLY A 514 -3.59 -13.92 -24.76
N SER A 515 -4.58 -13.36 -25.48
CA SER A 515 -4.93 -13.82 -26.83
C SER A 515 -3.71 -13.73 -27.75
N THR A 516 -3.39 -14.82 -28.43
CA THR A 516 -2.27 -14.92 -29.38
C THR A 516 -2.73 -14.80 -30.85
N THR A 517 -4.01 -14.57 -31.08
CA THR A 517 -4.58 -14.45 -32.43
C THR A 517 -5.23 -13.09 -32.61
N LEU A 518 -5.10 -12.54 -33.83
CA LEU A 518 -5.77 -11.30 -34.19
C LEU A 518 -7.29 -11.49 -34.14
N ALA A 519 -7.97 -10.60 -33.45
CA ALA A 519 -9.42 -10.68 -33.29
C ALA A 519 -10.18 -10.37 -34.59
N PRO A 520 -11.33 -11.01 -34.84
CA PRO A 520 -12.18 -10.67 -35.96
C PRO A 520 -12.60 -9.19 -35.93
N GLY A 521 -12.60 -8.54 -37.10
CA GLY A 521 -12.98 -7.13 -37.19
C GLY A 521 -11.87 -6.14 -36.74
N ALA A 522 -10.64 -6.61 -36.52
CA ALA A 522 -9.51 -5.74 -36.27
C ALA A 522 -9.28 -4.77 -37.45
N VAL A 523 -9.11 -3.49 -37.12
CA VAL A 523 -8.81 -2.44 -38.08
C VAL A 523 -7.35 -2.05 -37.95
N GLU A 524 -6.62 -2.10 -39.05
CA GLU A 524 -5.22 -1.73 -39.08
C GLU A 524 -5.04 -0.22 -38.83
N VAL A 525 -4.16 0.12 -37.90
CA VAL A 525 -3.70 1.48 -37.62
C VAL A 525 -2.46 1.79 -38.46
N GLY A 526 -1.52 0.86 -38.50
CA GLY A 526 -0.29 1.02 -39.28
C GLY A 526 0.77 -0.03 -38.94
N THR A 527 1.85 0.00 -39.70
CA THR A 527 3.02 -0.86 -39.49
C THR A 527 4.21 -0.01 -39.06
N TYR A 528 4.86 -0.39 -37.98
CA TYR A 528 5.91 0.35 -37.30
C TYR A 528 7.14 -0.55 -37.09
N ALA A 529 8.34 0.01 -37.24
CA ALA A 529 9.55 -0.67 -36.84
C ALA A 529 9.76 -0.52 -35.33
N ALA A 530 10.12 -1.60 -34.65
CA ALA A 530 10.48 -1.51 -33.24
C ALA A 530 11.82 -0.79 -33.08
N GLU A 531 11.87 0.19 -32.23
CA GLU A 531 13.05 0.99 -31.88
C GLU A 531 13.87 0.35 -30.78
#